data_071e0a9bb06c858958e82dffd29ba33f
#
_entry.id   071e0a9bb06c858958e82dffd29ba33f
#
_cell.length_a   1.000
_cell.length_b   1.000
_cell.length_c   1.000
_cell.angle_alpha   90.00
_cell.angle_beta   90.00
_cell.angle_gamma   90.00
#
_symmetry.space_group_name_H-M   'P 1'
#
loop_
_entity.id
_entity.type
_entity.pdbx_description
1 polymer ?
#
loop_
_entity_poly.entity_id
_entity_poly.type
_entity_poly.pdbx_seq_one_letter_code
_entity_poly.pdbx_strand_id
1 'polypeptide(L)'
;MISQIKFPSVEEFLRVITGYKSNRRRRMDLRGRVQKTSPTSAFTMDARTIIIDHGSGFLKAGFSGWNEPQMVFPSIVNYIPCRENPGPSYAQRRVSLGIDICHPDTFSYPIQRGRILNWEGMEHIWSFVLERHRREHEDFPVMVTESPLKEPADRRKTLEIMFELQDVPSILLADQLEMSLYASGLLTGVVVDSGYGLTRVQPFYLGRPLRPSGKTLEFAGQDLSAYLFKSLFKEDRNHHNLFQLETVATTQMSKCYVPQNLAEALDFRQSLPSGSDENNTYQLPDGTPVELTPMQRLAPEMFFSPQVFDLQGPSISQAVVDAVLACEAALHPLLISHVMACGGNTLYPGFTKRLYKELITDHFSSTKAAMWVGSNRNFSVWLGASVVAHLSSYKSEWMTKEEYEESQRL
;
A
#
# COMPACT_ATOMS: atom_id res chain seq x y z
N MET A 1 5.77 15.56 -24.26
CA MET A 1 5.05 14.38 -24.76
C MET A 1 4.11 13.82 -23.68
N ILE A 2 3.06 14.58 -23.29
CA ILE A 2 2.09 14.14 -22.24
C ILE A 2 0.67 13.99 -22.85
N SER A 3 0.50 14.09 -24.16
CA SER A 3 -0.81 14.26 -24.78
C SER A 3 -1.45 13.03 -25.42
N GLN A 4 -0.96 11.80 -25.17
CA GLN A 4 -1.51 10.61 -25.84
C GLN A 4 -1.74 9.39 -24.93
N ILE A 5 -1.90 9.55 -23.62
CA ILE A 5 -2.39 8.43 -22.81
C ILE A 5 -3.84 8.17 -23.22
N LYS A 6 -4.07 7.07 -23.89
CA LYS A 6 -5.41 6.57 -24.21
C LYS A 6 -5.98 5.93 -22.95
N PHE A 7 -6.90 6.63 -22.29
CA PHE A 7 -7.64 6.05 -21.18
C PHE A 7 -8.53 4.90 -21.69
N PRO A 8 -8.74 3.84 -20.89
CA PRO A 8 -9.61 2.75 -21.25
C PRO A 8 -11.01 3.29 -21.54
N SER A 9 -11.66 2.76 -22.57
CA SER A 9 -13.09 3.03 -22.75
C SER A 9 -13.85 2.48 -21.54
N VAL A 10 -14.93 3.16 -21.17
CA VAL A 10 -15.79 2.67 -20.05
C VAL A 10 -16.24 1.23 -20.30
N GLU A 11 -16.52 0.87 -21.55
CA GLU A 11 -16.93 -0.50 -21.93
C GLU A 11 -15.82 -1.52 -21.75
N GLU A 12 -14.59 -1.21 -22.16
CA GLU A 12 -13.43 -2.10 -21.98
C GLU A 12 -13.14 -2.31 -20.49
N PHE A 13 -13.13 -1.23 -19.74
CA PHE A 13 -12.92 -1.26 -18.31
C PHE A 13 -14.00 -2.08 -17.58
N LEU A 14 -15.28 -1.87 -17.89
CA LEU A 14 -16.39 -2.64 -17.33
C LEU A 14 -16.31 -4.12 -17.70
N ARG A 15 -15.90 -4.47 -18.93
CA ARG A 15 -15.74 -5.86 -19.35
C ARG A 15 -14.69 -6.59 -18.51
N VAL A 16 -13.53 -5.99 -18.33
CA VAL A 16 -12.45 -6.58 -17.52
C VAL A 16 -12.88 -6.71 -16.07
N ILE A 17 -13.48 -5.67 -15.47
CA ILE A 17 -13.95 -5.70 -14.08
C ILE A 17 -15.10 -6.69 -13.88
N THR A 18 -16.06 -6.76 -14.77
CA THR A 18 -17.18 -7.72 -14.64
C THR A 18 -16.69 -9.15 -14.76
N GLY A 19 -15.73 -9.43 -15.65
CA GLY A 19 -15.04 -10.71 -15.73
C GLY A 19 -14.30 -11.05 -14.42
N TYR A 20 -13.56 -10.10 -13.87
CA TYR A 20 -12.85 -10.22 -12.61
C TYR A 20 -13.79 -10.39 -11.41
N LYS A 21 -14.89 -9.61 -11.33
CA LYS A 21 -15.91 -9.73 -10.26
C LYS A 21 -16.76 -10.98 -10.37
N SER A 22 -17.05 -11.49 -11.56
CA SER A 22 -17.82 -12.73 -11.74
C SER A 22 -17.06 -13.94 -11.19
N ASN A 23 -15.72 -13.93 -11.28
CA ASN A 23 -14.88 -14.92 -10.64
C ASN A 23 -14.87 -14.87 -9.11
N ARG A 24 -15.11 -13.68 -8.53
CA ARG A 24 -15.27 -13.51 -7.07
C ARG A 24 -16.59 -14.08 -6.52
N ARG A 25 -17.69 -14.07 -7.29
CA ARG A 25 -19.02 -14.52 -6.86
C ARG A 25 -19.22 -16.04 -6.93
N ARG A 26 -18.36 -16.75 -7.62
CA ARG A 26 -18.46 -18.21 -7.75
C ARG A 26 -17.41 -18.87 -6.88
N ARG A 27 -17.71 -19.17 -5.64
CA ARG A 27 -17.27 -20.33 -4.87
C ARG A 27 -17.17 -20.08 -3.36
N MET A 28 -18.32 -20.10 -2.73
CA MET A 28 -18.45 -20.83 -1.47
C MET A 28 -19.26 -22.08 -1.79
N ASP A 29 -18.67 -23.26 -1.58
CA ASP A 29 -19.48 -24.46 -1.52
C ASP A 29 -20.29 -24.44 -0.23
N LEU A 30 -21.38 -25.21 -0.19
CA LEU A 30 -22.30 -25.31 0.95
C LEU A 30 -21.63 -25.88 2.24
N ARG A 31 -20.31 -26.06 2.28
CA ARG A 31 -19.52 -26.61 3.40
C ARG A 31 -18.38 -25.71 3.88
N GLY A 32 -18.27 -24.48 3.37
CA GLY A 32 -17.29 -23.49 3.86
C GLY A 32 -15.81 -23.82 3.60
N ARG A 33 -15.51 -24.72 2.66
CA ARG A 33 -14.12 -25.04 2.30
C ARG A 33 -13.64 -24.16 1.15
N VAL A 34 -12.56 -23.44 1.39
CA VAL A 34 -11.81 -22.73 0.34
C VAL A 34 -11.16 -23.77 -0.56
N GLN A 35 -11.72 -23.98 -1.74
CA GLN A 35 -11.03 -24.74 -2.77
C GLN A 35 -9.91 -23.88 -3.35
N LYS A 36 -8.68 -24.40 -3.37
CA LYS A 36 -7.57 -23.87 -4.18
C LYS A 36 -8.02 -23.91 -5.64
N THR A 37 -8.43 -22.77 -6.16
CA THR A 37 -8.85 -22.67 -7.57
C THR A 37 -7.64 -22.31 -8.40
N SER A 38 -7.28 -23.20 -9.31
CA SER A 38 -6.51 -22.87 -10.51
C SER A 38 -7.20 -21.73 -11.27
N PRO A 39 -6.49 -20.90 -12.05
CA PRO A 39 -7.05 -19.80 -12.81
C PRO A 39 -8.16 -20.33 -13.71
N THR A 40 -9.36 -19.75 -13.60
CA THR A 40 -10.47 -20.13 -14.45
C THR A 40 -10.25 -19.60 -15.86
N SER A 41 -10.46 -20.44 -16.82
CA SER A 41 -10.22 -20.38 -18.27
C SER A 41 -10.87 -19.24 -19.07
N ALA A 42 -11.17 -18.10 -18.47
CA ALA A 42 -11.69 -16.93 -19.17
C ALA A 42 -10.59 -15.92 -19.59
N PHE A 43 -9.37 -16.06 -19.06
CA PHE A 43 -8.20 -15.31 -19.51
C PHE A 43 -7.29 -16.28 -20.25
N THR A 44 -7.03 -16.00 -21.51
CA THR A 44 -6.05 -16.74 -22.29
C THR A 44 -4.73 -16.71 -21.55
N MET A 45 -4.06 -17.87 -21.40
CA MET A 45 -2.79 -18.01 -20.66
C MET A 45 -1.64 -17.15 -21.23
N ASP A 46 -1.85 -16.54 -22.40
CA ASP A 46 -0.84 -15.80 -23.19
C ASP A 46 -0.53 -14.38 -22.68
N ALA A 47 -1.13 -13.93 -21.58
CA ALA A 47 -0.94 -12.55 -21.10
C ALA A 47 -0.69 -12.45 -19.58
N ARG A 48 0.10 -13.36 -19.02
CA ARG A 48 0.50 -13.26 -17.62
C ARG A 48 1.54 -12.15 -17.45
N THR A 49 1.25 -11.23 -16.55
CA THR A 49 2.16 -10.15 -16.17
C THR A 49 2.58 -10.35 -14.72
N ILE A 50 3.85 -10.19 -14.41
CA ILE A 50 4.33 -10.11 -13.03
C ILE A 50 4.07 -8.70 -12.53
N ILE A 51 3.29 -8.56 -11.47
CA ILE A 51 2.98 -7.27 -10.84
C ILE A 51 3.77 -7.15 -9.56
N ILE A 52 4.47 -6.02 -9.39
CA ILE A 52 5.25 -5.68 -8.21
C ILE A 52 4.74 -4.35 -7.66
N ASP A 53 4.01 -4.41 -6.53
CA ASP A 53 3.63 -3.24 -5.75
C ASP A 53 4.61 -3.09 -4.57
N HIS A 54 5.56 -2.19 -4.72
CA HIS A 54 6.57 -1.91 -3.72
C HIS A 54 6.16 -0.75 -2.80
N GLY A 55 5.52 -1.08 -1.68
CA GLY A 55 5.22 -0.13 -0.62
C GLY A 55 6.37 0.05 0.37
N SER A 56 6.35 1.15 1.12
CA SER A 56 7.39 1.42 2.15
C SER A 56 7.37 0.40 3.30
N GLY A 57 6.24 -0.25 3.59
CA GLY A 57 6.15 -1.26 4.65
C GLY A 57 6.20 -2.69 4.12
N PHE A 58 5.45 -2.96 3.06
CA PHE A 58 5.31 -4.29 2.49
C PHE A 58 5.37 -4.24 0.97
N LEU A 59 6.09 -5.20 0.39
CA LEU A 59 6.02 -5.51 -1.01
C LEU A 59 4.91 -6.53 -1.25
N LYS A 60 4.18 -6.40 -2.35
CA LYS A 60 3.19 -7.36 -2.82
C LYS A 60 3.52 -7.70 -4.26
N ALA A 61 3.65 -8.98 -4.57
CA ALA A 61 3.97 -9.43 -5.92
C ALA A 61 3.19 -10.68 -6.31
N GLY A 62 3.06 -10.88 -7.62
CA GLY A 62 2.41 -12.06 -8.18
C GLY A 62 1.96 -11.85 -9.60
N PHE A 63 1.47 -12.91 -10.22
CA PHE A 63 0.91 -12.85 -11.57
C PHE A 63 -0.45 -12.16 -11.59
N SER A 64 -0.70 -11.37 -12.63
CA SER A 64 -2.02 -10.81 -12.92
C SER A 64 -3.10 -11.89 -13.04
N GLY A 65 -4.38 -11.50 -12.82
CA GLY A 65 -5.53 -12.42 -12.87
C GLY A 65 -5.82 -13.17 -11.57
N TRP A 66 -4.97 -13.08 -10.54
CA TRP A 66 -5.25 -13.62 -9.21
C TRP A 66 -6.04 -12.63 -8.36
N ASN A 67 -6.77 -13.15 -7.35
CA ASN A 67 -7.59 -12.34 -6.43
C ASN A 67 -6.78 -11.67 -5.32
N GLU A 68 -5.52 -12.05 -5.15
CA GLU A 68 -4.59 -11.52 -4.16
C GLU A 68 -3.15 -11.75 -4.62
N PRO A 69 -2.19 -10.95 -4.16
CA PRO A 69 -0.78 -11.16 -4.46
C PRO A 69 -0.31 -12.50 -3.88
N GLN A 70 0.54 -13.19 -4.63
CA GLN A 70 1.09 -14.50 -4.25
C GLN A 70 2.24 -14.39 -3.25
N MET A 71 2.87 -13.23 -3.21
CA MET A 71 3.96 -12.89 -2.28
C MET A 71 3.63 -11.58 -1.58
N VAL A 72 3.69 -11.59 -0.26
CA VAL A 72 3.59 -10.40 0.59
C VAL A 72 4.65 -10.51 1.67
N PHE A 73 5.58 -9.58 1.70
CA PHE A 73 6.65 -9.57 2.70
C PHE A 73 7.09 -8.14 3.04
N PRO A 74 7.68 -7.91 4.22
CA PRO A 74 8.20 -6.59 4.61
C PRO A 74 9.25 -6.08 3.62
N SER A 75 9.18 -4.81 3.26
CA SER A 75 10.17 -4.12 2.41
C SER A 75 11.44 -3.82 3.22
N ILE A 76 12.11 -4.86 3.70
CA ILE A 76 13.30 -4.80 4.55
C ILE A 76 14.39 -5.66 3.92
N VAL A 77 15.60 -5.11 3.90
CA VAL A 77 16.82 -5.79 3.46
C VAL A 77 17.79 -5.85 4.62
N ASN A 78 18.35 -7.02 4.87
CA ASN A 78 19.34 -7.22 5.90
C ASN A 78 20.70 -7.58 5.28
N TYR A 79 21.75 -6.86 5.62
CA TYR A 79 23.11 -7.06 5.15
C TYR A 79 23.92 -7.84 6.20
N ILE A 80 24.06 -9.14 6.00
CA ILE A 80 24.78 -10.02 6.93
C ILE A 80 26.28 -9.96 6.60
N PRO A 81 27.15 -9.54 7.55
CA PRO A 81 28.59 -9.57 7.33
C PRO A 81 29.09 -11.01 7.10
N CYS A 82 29.84 -11.26 6.03
CA CYS A 82 30.53 -12.53 5.84
C CYS A 82 31.66 -12.67 6.88
N ARG A 83 31.57 -13.69 7.74
CA ARG A 83 32.55 -13.94 8.79
C ARG A 83 33.92 -14.43 8.26
N GLU A 84 34.01 -14.87 7.01
CA GLU A 84 35.20 -15.55 6.48
C GLU A 84 36.25 -14.66 5.83
N ASN A 85 35.96 -13.37 5.58
CA ASN A 85 36.95 -12.43 5.05
C ASN A 85 36.58 -10.97 5.37
N PRO A 86 37.22 -10.32 6.35
CA PRO A 86 36.96 -8.91 6.68
C PRO A 86 37.67 -7.94 5.72
N GLY A 87 37.46 -8.09 4.41
CA GLY A 87 37.94 -7.14 3.41
C GLY A 87 36.95 -5.98 3.23
N PRO A 88 37.42 -4.80 2.81
CA PRO A 88 36.59 -3.60 2.64
C PRO A 88 35.65 -3.66 1.45
N SER A 89 35.52 -4.77 0.76
CA SER A 89 34.69 -4.92 -0.44
C SER A 89 33.22 -5.17 -0.06
N TYR A 90 32.32 -4.30 -0.48
CA TYR A 90 30.86 -4.45 -0.41
C TYR A 90 30.35 -5.73 -1.11
N ALA A 91 31.16 -6.35 -1.94
CA ALA A 91 30.82 -7.54 -2.76
C ALA A 91 30.66 -8.84 -2.00
N GLN A 92 30.88 -8.89 -0.66
CA GLN A 92 30.82 -10.13 0.14
C GLN A 92 29.77 -10.09 1.26
N ARG A 93 28.74 -9.27 1.15
CA ARG A 93 27.62 -9.26 2.10
C ARG A 93 26.55 -10.23 1.65
N ARG A 94 26.17 -11.16 2.51
CA ARG A 94 24.99 -11.99 2.29
C ARG A 94 23.75 -11.14 2.58
N VAL A 95 22.84 -11.07 1.63
CA VAL A 95 21.58 -10.33 1.77
C VAL A 95 20.47 -11.32 2.14
N SER A 96 19.69 -11.02 3.15
CA SER A 96 18.44 -11.69 3.43
C SER A 96 17.27 -10.69 3.36
N LEU A 97 16.10 -11.18 2.94
CA LEU A 97 14.90 -10.38 2.73
C LEU A 97 13.79 -10.80 3.68
N GLY A 98 13.02 -9.83 4.13
CA GLY A 98 11.84 -10.10 4.96
C GLY A 98 12.18 -10.55 6.38
N ILE A 99 11.47 -11.57 6.87
CA ILE A 99 11.47 -11.99 8.27
C ILE A 99 12.72 -12.82 8.66
N ASP A 100 13.48 -13.34 7.71
CA ASP A 100 14.72 -14.12 7.99
C ASP A 100 15.88 -13.23 8.48
N ILE A 101 15.57 -12.20 9.26
CA ILE A 101 16.50 -11.19 9.75
C ILE A 101 17.22 -11.76 10.99
N CYS A 102 18.46 -12.20 10.81
CA CYS A 102 19.25 -12.79 11.89
C CYS A 102 19.99 -11.75 12.76
N HIS A 103 20.15 -10.51 12.30
CA HIS A 103 20.90 -9.46 13.00
C HIS A 103 20.16 -8.11 12.98
N PRO A 104 19.74 -7.62 14.16
CA PRO A 104 18.93 -6.40 14.26
C PRO A 104 19.62 -5.12 13.80
N ASP A 105 20.96 -5.06 13.85
CA ASP A 105 21.73 -3.83 13.60
C ASP A 105 22.08 -3.60 12.12
N THR A 106 21.65 -4.47 11.22
CA THR A 106 22.07 -4.45 9.81
C THR A 106 20.94 -4.36 8.80
N PHE A 107 19.69 -4.15 9.25
CA PHE A 107 18.56 -4.02 8.34
C PHE A 107 18.39 -2.59 7.82
N SER A 108 17.91 -2.49 6.59
CA SER A 108 17.61 -1.24 5.90
C SER A 108 16.20 -1.29 5.32
N TYR A 109 15.51 -0.16 5.35
CA TYR A 109 14.27 0.07 4.63
C TYR A 109 14.60 0.76 3.30
N PRO A 110 14.59 0.03 2.17
CA PRO A 110 14.95 0.63 0.88
C PRO A 110 14.00 1.75 0.44
N ILE A 111 12.74 1.67 0.89
CA ILE A 111 11.71 2.67 0.57
C ILE A 111 11.26 3.36 1.85
N GLN A 112 11.42 4.68 1.89
CA GLN A 112 10.94 5.51 2.99
C GLN A 112 10.07 6.64 2.44
N ARG A 113 8.91 6.87 3.06
CA ARG A 113 7.96 7.90 2.61
C ARG A 113 7.70 7.87 1.09
N GLY A 114 7.54 6.66 0.54
CA GLY A 114 7.28 6.45 -0.89
C GLY A 114 8.45 6.75 -1.83
N ARG A 115 9.65 7.02 -1.31
CA ARG A 115 10.88 7.25 -2.09
C ARG A 115 11.86 6.11 -1.91
N ILE A 116 12.50 5.69 -2.98
CA ILE A 116 13.58 4.71 -2.93
C ILE A 116 14.84 5.44 -2.48
N LEU A 117 15.38 5.05 -1.32
CA LEU A 117 16.62 5.61 -0.75
C LEU A 117 17.79 4.64 -0.85
N ASN A 118 17.52 3.35 -0.97
CA ASN A 118 18.53 2.30 -1.12
C ASN A 118 18.25 1.47 -2.38
N TRP A 119 18.90 1.83 -3.47
CA TRP A 119 18.73 1.18 -4.78
C TRP A 119 19.29 -0.24 -4.81
N GLU A 120 20.43 -0.49 -4.16
CA GLU A 120 21.00 -1.84 -4.01
C GLU A 120 20.00 -2.77 -3.31
N GLY A 121 19.37 -2.29 -2.22
CA GLY A 121 18.32 -3.04 -1.54
C GLY A 121 17.11 -3.32 -2.41
N MET A 122 16.72 -2.38 -3.27
CA MET A 122 15.62 -2.58 -4.23
C MET A 122 15.96 -3.58 -5.31
N GLU A 123 17.19 -3.56 -5.83
CA GLU A 123 17.68 -4.53 -6.78
C GLU A 123 17.57 -5.96 -6.23
N HIS A 124 18.05 -6.18 -5.00
CA HIS A 124 17.91 -7.48 -4.34
C HIS A 124 16.46 -7.91 -4.16
N ILE A 125 15.57 -6.99 -3.79
CA ILE A 125 14.14 -7.28 -3.63
C ILE A 125 13.53 -7.68 -4.98
N TRP A 126 13.81 -6.93 -6.05
CA TRP A 126 13.29 -7.22 -7.39
C TRP A 126 13.84 -8.53 -7.94
N SER A 127 15.15 -8.79 -7.80
CA SER A 127 15.76 -10.08 -8.17
C SER A 127 15.06 -11.25 -7.49
N PHE A 128 14.85 -11.17 -6.18
CA PHE A 128 14.17 -12.20 -5.41
C PHE A 128 12.73 -12.48 -5.89
N VAL A 129 11.99 -11.42 -6.23
CA VAL A 129 10.62 -11.56 -6.75
C VAL A 129 10.65 -12.22 -8.13
N LEU A 130 11.51 -11.71 -9.03
CA LEU A 130 11.56 -12.17 -10.40
C LEU A 130 12.08 -13.61 -10.51
N GLU A 131 13.11 -13.99 -9.77
CA GLU A 131 13.61 -15.36 -9.71
C GLU A 131 12.54 -16.38 -9.30
N ARG A 132 11.64 -16.02 -8.39
CA ARG A 132 10.55 -16.88 -7.93
C ARG A 132 9.41 -17.01 -8.92
N HIS A 133 9.25 -16.06 -9.84
CA HIS A 133 8.19 -16.05 -10.84
C HIS A 133 8.69 -16.46 -12.22
N ARG A 134 10.00 -16.39 -12.49
CA ARG A 134 10.59 -16.91 -13.73
C ARG A 134 10.46 -18.44 -13.77
N ARG A 135 10.04 -18.95 -14.90
CA ARG A 135 10.11 -20.37 -15.22
C ARG A 135 11.16 -20.58 -16.28
N GLU A 136 11.72 -21.76 -16.34
CA GLU A 136 12.64 -22.13 -17.42
C GLU A 136 11.95 -21.85 -18.77
N HIS A 137 12.56 -20.96 -19.58
CA HIS A 137 12.12 -20.56 -20.92
C HIS A 137 10.87 -19.66 -21.04
N GLU A 138 10.36 -19.05 -19.97
CA GLU A 138 9.25 -18.10 -20.05
C GLU A 138 9.66 -16.73 -19.47
N ASP A 139 9.71 -15.70 -20.33
CA ASP A 139 9.89 -14.32 -19.94
C ASP A 139 8.54 -13.62 -19.86
N PHE A 140 8.24 -13.03 -18.70
CA PHE A 140 6.98 -12.34 -18.47
C PHE A 140 7.16 -10.84 -18.45
N PRO A 141 6.23 -10.07 -19.05
CA PRO A 141 6.13 -8.64 -18.85
C PRO A 141 6.03 -8.31 -17.35
N VAL A 142 6.64 -7.19 -16.93
CA VAL A 142 6.65 -6.76 -15.55
C VAL A 142 5.93 -5.43 -15.40
N MET A 143 4.99 -5.34 -14.47
CA MET A 143 4.38 -4.08 -14.07
C MET A 143 4.88 -3.71 -12.68
N VAL A 144 5.52 -2.55 -12.56
CA VAL A 144 5.98 -1.99 -11.29
C VAL A 144 5.11 -0.79 -10.94
N THR A 145 4.53 -0.78 -9.74
CA THR A 145 3.78 0.40 -9.30
C THR A 145 4.74 1.44 -8.72
N GLU A 146 4.45 2.71 -8.93
CA GLU A 146 5.29 3.80 -8.45
C GLU A 146 4.48 4.89 -7.73
N SER A 147 5.12 5.54 -6.78
CA SER A 147 4.53 6.71 -6.11
C SER A 147 4.43 7.88 -7.11
N PRO A 148 3.31 8.63 -7.12
CA PRO A 148 3.20 9.84 -7.95
C PRO A 148 4.18 10.95 -7.58
N LEU A 149 4.87 10.84 -6.44
CA LEU A 149 5.91 11.77 -6.00
C LEU A 149 7.31 11.39 -6.51
N LYS A 150 7.41 10.40 -7.40
CA LYS A 150 8.67 9.89 -7.90
C LYS A 150 9.35 10.90 -8.83
N GLU A 151 10.64 11.12 -8.59
CA GLU A 151 11.48 11.96 -9.45
C GLU A 151 11.73 11.28 -10.80
N PRO A 152 11.88 12.06 -11.91
CA PRO A 152 12.22 11.47 -13.19
C PRO A 152 13.51 10.64 -13.18
N ALA A 153 14.49 11.02 -12.34
CA ALA A 153 15.73 10.26 -12.15
C ALA A 153 15.48 8.87 -11.57
N ASP A 154 14.57 8.77 -10.59
CA ASP A 154 14.20 7.50 -9.97
C ASP A 154 13.52 6.56 -10.99
N ARG A 155 12.70 7.13 -11.87
CA ARG A 155 12.05 6.37 -12.95
C ARG A 155 13.08 5.79 -13.93
N ARG A 156 14.07 6.61 -14.36
CA ARG A 156 15.18 6.15 -15.21
C ARG A 156 15.97 5.03 -14.53
N LYS A 157 16.29 5.19 -13.23
CA LYS A 157 17.03 4.18 -12.49
C LYS A 157 16.24 2.86 -12.32
N THR A 158 14.93 2.94 -12.18
CA THR A 158 14.07 1.74 -12.18
C THR A 158 14.14 1.01 -13.51
N LEU A 159 14.04 1.75 -14.64
CA LEU A 159 14.13 1.16 -15.99
C LEU A 159 15.52 0.54 -16.24
N GLU A 160 16.59 1.23 -15.86
CA GLU A 160 17.97 0.71 -15.95
C GLU A 160 18.11 -0.63 -15.22
N ILE A 161 17.71 -0.70 -13.96
CA ILE A 161 17.80 -1.93 -13.18
C ILE A 161 16.95 -3.05 -13.80
N MET A 162 15.72 -2.76 -14.22
CA MET A 162 14.81 -3.75 -14.77
C MET A 162 15.28 -4.30 -16.13
N PHE A 163 15.76 -3.45 -17.02
CA PHE A 163 16.21 -3.89 -18.34
C PHE A 163 17.64 -4.43 -18.34
N GLU A 164 18.57 -3.77 -17.65
CA GLU A 164 19.98 -4.12 -17.74
C GLU A 164 20.42 -5.19 -16.75
N LEU A 165 19.85 -5.18 -15.52
CA LEU A 165 20.25 -6.14 -14.48
C LEU A 165 19.24 -7.27 -14.33
N GLN A 166 17.94 -7.01 -14.50
CA GLN A 166 16.91 -8.02 -14.35
C GLN A 166 16.46 -8.64 -15.68
N ASP A 167 16.90 -8.11 -16.82
CA ASP A 167 16.65 -8.63 -18.16
C ASP A 167 15.15 -8.90 -18.44
N VAL A 168 14.27 -7.94 -18.10
CA VAL A 168 12.85 -8.08 -18.37
C VAL A 168 12.52 -7.77 -19.84
N PRO A 169 11.56 -8.48 -20.47
CA PRO A 169 11.22 -8.27 -21.87
C PRO A 169 10.50 -6.95 -22.13
N SER A 170 9.65 -6.55 -21.19
CA SER A 170 8.93 -5.27 -21.23
C SER A 170 8.46 -4.86 -19.83
N ILE A 171 8.29 -3.55 -19.64
CA ILE A 171 7.87 -2.98 -18.36
C ILE A 171 6.76 -1.94 -18.54
N LEU A 172 5.86 -1.89 -17.57
CA LEU A 172 4.93 -0.78 -17.36
C LEU A 172 5.11 -0.21 -15.96
N LEU A 173 5.38 1.10 -15.87
CA LEU A 173 5.45 1.83 -14.60
C LEU A 173 4.11 2.52 -14.33
N ALA A 174 3.38 2.07 -13.31
CA ALA A 174 1.99 2.44 -13.03
C ALA A 174 1.84 3.26 -11.75
N ASP A 175 1.02 4.32 -11.78
CA ASP A 175 0.73 5.16 -10.61
C ASP A 175 -0.11 4.40 -9.57
N GLN A 176 0.37 4.32 -8.31
CA GLN A 176 -0.28 3.60 -7.21
C GLN A 176 -1.71 4.08 -6.92
N LEU A 177 -1.95 5.39 -6.97
CA LEU A 177 -3.29 5.92 -6.67
C LEU A 177 -4.28 5.63 -7.79
N GLU A 178 -3.81 5.69 -9.05
CA GLU A 178 -4.61 5.31 -10.21
C GLU A 178 -4.96 3.82 -10.16
N MET A 179 -4.00 2.96 -9.84
CA MET A 179 -4.26 1.54 -9.66
C MET A 179 -5.27 1.28 -8.54
N SER A 180 -5.18 2.01 -7.43
CA SER A 180 -6.17 1.91 -6.35
C SER A 180 -7.58 2.28 -6.83
N LEU A 181 -7.72 3.32 -7.66
CA LEU A 181 -9.00 3.69 -8.26
C LEU A 181 -9.58 2.53 -9.09
N TYR A 182 -8.78 1.96 -9.98
CA TYR A 182 -9.22 0.87 -10.84
C TYR A 182 -9.60 -0.41 -10.10
N ALA A 183 -8.98 -0.67 -8.94
CA ALA A 183 -9.37 -1.77 -8.06
C ALA A 183 -10.83 -1.69 -7.59
N SER A 184 -11.39 -0.49 -7.49
CA SER A 184 -12.80 -0.30 -7.11
C SER A 184 -13.78 -0.50 -8.24
N GLY A 185 -13.33 -0.43 -9.47
CA GLY A 185 -14.18 -0.41 -10.64
C GLY A 185 -14.71 0.98 -10.98
N LEU A 186 -14.10 2.01 -10.47
CA LEU A 186 -14.47 3.40 -10.70
C LEU A 186 -13.43 4.10 -11.58
N LEU A 187 -13.86 5.13 -12.29
CA LEU A 187 -13.01 6.07 -13.02
C LEU A 187 -13.09 7.48 -12.44
N THR A 188 -14.05 7.74 -11.56
CA THR A 188 -14.25 9.05 -10.94
C THR A 188 -14.50 8.87 -9.46
N GLY A 189 -13.86 9.69 -8.62
CA GLY A 189 -14.01 9.69 -7.18
C GLY A 189 -12.77 10.22 -6.47
N VAL A 190 -12.70 10.02 -5.17
CA VAL A 190 -11.55 10.41 -4.34
C VAL A 190 -10.88 9.16 -3.79
N VAL A 191 -9.63 8.96 -4.11
CA VAL A 191 -8.80 7.89 -3.51
C VAL A 191 -8.17 8.43 -2.24
N VAL A 192 -8.40 7.73 -1.13
CA VAL A 192 -7.76 7.93 0.17
C VAL A 192 -6.89 6.71 0.43
N ASP A 193 -5.61 6.84 0.16
CA ASP A 193 -4.63 5.78 0.36
C ASP A 193 -3.79 6.06 1.61
N SER A 194 -3.99 5.25 2.65
CA SER A 194 -3.23 5.36 3.89
C SER A 194 -2.37 4.11 4.08
N GLY A 195 -1.10 4.26 3.69
CA GLY A 195 -0.08 3.21 3.74
C GLY A 195 0.86 3.34 4.94
N TYR A 196 1.94 2.56 4.90
CA TYR A 196 2.97 2.62 5.94
C TYR A 196 3.81 3.91 5.87
N GLY A 197 4.25 4.29 4.66
CA GLY A 197 5.14 5.44 4.46
C GLY A 197 4.42 6.77 4.23
N LEU A 198 3.25 6.75 3.61
CA LEU A 198 2.48 7.94 3.21
C LEU A 198 0.99 7.74 3.41
N THR A 199 0.30 8.85 3.66
CA THR A 199 -1.16 8.97 3.54
C THR A 199 -1.47 10.02 2.49
N ARG A 200 -2.22 9.65 1.45
CA ARG A 200 -2.52 10.50 0.28
C ARG A 200 -3.99 10.52 -0.04
N VAL A 201 -4.45 11.67 -0.50
CA VAL A 201 -5.80 11.89 -0.98
C VAL A 201 -5.72 12.48 -2.38
N GLN A 202 -6.32 11.82 -3.36
CA GLN A 202 -6.28 12.26 -4.75
C GLN A 202 -7.66 12.15 -5.40
N PRO A 203 -8.25 13.27 -5.82
CA PRO A 203 -9.43 13.25 -6.67
C PRO A 203 -9.10 12.84 -8.10
N PHE A 204 -10.00 12.06 -8.70
CA PHE A 204 -9.94 11.60 -10.09
C PHE A 204 -11.24 11.91 -10.84
N TYR A 205 -11.12 12.29 -12.09
CA TYR A 205 -12.24 12.47 -12.99
C TYR A 205 -11.98 11.75 -14.32
N LEU A 206 -12.85 10.81 -14.68
CA LEU A 206 -12.73 9.97 -15.89
C LEU A 206 -11.35 9.30 -16.03
N GLY A 207 -10.82 8.73 -14.95
CA GLY A 207 -9.53 8.08 -14.90
C GLY A 207 -8.32 9.02 -14.77
N ARG A 208 -8.53 10.33 -14.87
CA ARG A 208 -7.46 11.34 -14.79
C ARG A 208 -7.31 11.88 -13.38
N PRO A 209 -6.11 11.88 -12.81
CA PRO A 209 -5.86 12.50 -11.51
C PRO A 209 -5.96 14.02 -11.64
N LEU A 210 -6.77 14.65 -10.79
CA LEU A 210 -6.81 16.10 -10.65
C LEU A 210 -5.63 16.52 -9.75
N ARG A 211 -4.41 16.42 -10.28
CA ARG A 211 -3.15 16.52 -9.51
C ARG A 211 -3.01 17.76 -8.63
N PRO A 212 -3.38 18.99 -9.08
CA PRO A 212 -3.28 20.18 -8.22
C PRO A 212 -4.12 20.11 -6.95
N SER A 213 -5.17 19.29 -6.96
CA SER A 213 -6.08 19.14 -5.81
C SER A 213 -5.65 18.05 -4.83
N GLY A 214 -4.66 17.21 -5.21
CA GLY A 214 -4.15 16.14 -4.34
C GLY A 214 -3.55 16.66 -3.04
N LYS A 215 -3.67 15.87 -1.96
CA LYS A 215 -3.10 16.15 -0.64
C LYS A 215 -2.25 14.98 -0.18
N THR A 216 -1.15 15.30 0.49
CA THR A 216 -0.29 14.33 1.16
C THR A 216 -0.17 14.72 2.62
N LEU A 217 -0.40 13.78 3.53
CA LEU A 217 -0.18 13.96 4.96
C LEU A 217 1.23 13.50 5.29
N GLU A 218 1.90 14.23 6.18
CA GLU A 218 3.26 13.96 6.58
C GLU A 218 3.40 12.85 7.64
N PHE A 219 2.27 12.23 8.00
CA PHE A 219 2.22 11.10 8.92
C PHE A 219 1.48 9.91 8.30
N ALA A 220 1.91 8.71 8.67
CA ALA A 220 1.43 7.46 8.10
C ALA A 220 1.64 6.31 9.10
N GLY A 221 1.54 5.05 8.64
CA GLY A 221 1.70 3.89 9.51
C GLY A 221 3.05 3.80 10.23
N GLN A 222 4.13 4.30 9.62
CA GLN A 222 5.44 4.32 10.27
C GLN A 222 5.48 5.23 11.51
N ASP A 223 4.73 6.35 11.51
CA ASP A 223 4.64 7.25 12.66
C ASP A 223 3.84 6.63 13.80
N LEU A 224 2.79 5.88 13.43
CA LEU A 224 2.03 5.08 14.39
C LEU A 224 2.91 3.99 15.00
N SER A 225 3.71 3.30 14.18
CA SER A 225 4.67 2.31 14.68
C SER A 225 5.70 2.94 15.61
N ALA A 226 6.24 4.09 15.26
CA ALA A 226 7.21 4.82 16.08
C ALA A 226 6.61 5.28 17.42
N TYR A 227 5.37 5.79 17.40
CA TYR A 227 4.63 6.15 18.60
C TYR A 227 4.43 4.95 19.54
N LEU A 228 3.96 3.83 19.00
CA LEU A 228 3.76 2.62 19.79
C LEU A 228 5.08 2.05 20.31
N PHE A 229 6.11 2.03 19.49
CA PHE A 229 7.43 1.60 19.90
C PHE A 229 7.93 2.39 21.11
N LYS A 230 7.93 3.71 20.98
CA LYS A 230 8.36 4.62 22.06
C LYS A 230 7.53 4.44 23.34
N SER A 231 6.22 4.26 23.20
CA SER A 231 5.32 4.15 24.34
C SER A 231 5.37 2.77 25.03
N LEU A 232 5.68 1.69 24.30
CA LEU A 232 5.77 0.32 24.84
C LEU A 232 7.14 0.07 25.49
N PHE A 233 8.21 0.49 24.86
CA PHE A 233 9.58 0.13 25.30
C PHE A 233 10.30 1.25 26.03
N LYS A 234 9.72 2.46 26.08
CA LYS A 234 10.32 3.65 26.76
C LYS A 234 11.76 3.95 26.33
N GLU A 235 12.12 3.50 25.13
CA GLU A 235 13.46 3.64 24.56
C GLU A 235 13.43 4.55 23.32
N ASP A 236 14.36 5.47 23.24
CA ASP A 236 14.58 6.37 22.08
C ASP A 236 15.66 5.81 21.12
N ARG A 237 15.90 4.51 21.14
CA ARG A 237 17.00 3.91 20.39
C ARG A 237 16.62 3.65 18.94
N ASN A 238 17.52 4.03 18.04
CA ASN A 238 17.41 3.78 16.58
C ASN A 238 17.61 2.29 16.20
N HIS A 239 17.84 1.42 17.15
CA HIS A 239 18.09 -0.01 16.91
C HIS A 239 16.97 -0.84 17.53
N HIS A 240 16.01 -1.21 16.69
CA HIS A 240 14.92 -2.08 17.07
C HIS A 240 15.33 -3.53 16.86
N ASN A 241 15.16 -4.38 17.86
CA ASN A 241 15.30 -5.81 17.62
C ASN A 241 14.02 -6.38 16.97
N LEU A 242 14.16 -7.54 16.33
CA LEU A 242 13.05 -8.18 15.62
C LEU A 242 11.83 -8.41 16.50
N PHE A 243 12.06 -8.82 17.75
CA PHE A 243 11.01 -9.04 18.75
C PHE A 243 10.19 -7.76 19.02
N GLN A 244 10.84 -6.62 19.15
CA GLN A 244 10.17 -5.34 19.38
C GLN A 244 9.35 -4.90 18.16
N LEU A 245 9.87 -5.09 16.93
CA LEU A 245 9.15 -4.80 15.70
C LEU A 245 7.91 -5.70 15.54
N GLU A 246 8.03 -6.99 15.82
CA GLU A 246 6.93 -7.94 15.78
C GLU A 246 5.87 -7.61 16.84
N THR A 247 6.29 -7.22 18.06
CA THR A 247 5.39 -6.78 19.12
C THR A 247 4.58 -5.56 18.70
N VAL A 248 5.23 -4.53 18.13
CA VAL A 248 4.53 -3.34 17.63
C VAL A 248 3.54 -3.71 16.53
N ALA A 249 3.98 -4.48 15.52
CA ALA A 249 3.13 -4.88 14.41
C ALA A 249 1.91 -5.68 14.88
N THR A 250 2.10 -6.64 15.78
CA THR A 250 1.00 -7.46 16.32
C THR A 250 0.05 -6.63 17.18
N THR A 251 0.58 -5.72 18.01
CA THR A 251 -0.24 -4.79 18.80
C THR A 251 -1.11 -3.92 17.89
N GLN A 252 -0.53 -3.35 16.84
CA GLN A 252 -1.25 -2.56 15.83
C GLN A 252 -2.42 -3.36 15.23
N MET A 253 -2.14 -4.58 14.78
CA MET A 253 -3.13 -5.40 14.06
C MET A 253 -4.24 -5.93 14.95
N SER A 254 -3.95 -6.24 16.22
CA SER A 254 -4.87 -6.98 17.09
C SER A 254 -5.58 -6.11 18.13
N LYS A 255 -4.99 -4.98 18.55
CA LYS A 255 -5.48 -4.21 19.68
C LYS A 255 -5.82 -2.75 19.37
N CYS A 256 -5.31 -2.19 18.26
CA CYS A 256 -5.56 -0.80 17.91
C CYS A 256 -6.87 -0.62 17.14
N TYR A 257 -7.54 0.50 17.38
CA TYR A 257 -8.78 0.87 16.70
C TYR A 257 -8.99 2.39 16.66
N VAL A 258 -9.91 2.84 15.82
CA VAL A 258 -10.35 4.24 15.72
C VAL A 258 -11.71 4.38 16.42
N PRO A 259 -11.84 5.25 17.43
CA PRO A 259 -13.12 5.50 18.10
C PRO A 259 -14.09 6.27 17.19
N GLN A 260 -15.39 6.19 17.50
CA GLN A 260 -16.41 6.88 16.70
C GLN A 260 -16.43 8.41 16.94
N ASN A 261 -15.93 8.87 18.07
CA ASN A 261 -15.63 10.27 18.35
C ASN A 261 -14.49 10.37 19.38
N LEU A 262 -13.80 11.51 19.35
CA LEU A 262 -12.68 11.74 20.25
C LEU A 262 -13.13 11.95 21.70
N ALA A 263 -14.28 12.59 21.94
CA ALA A 263 -14.79 12.83 23.28
C ALA A 263 -15.05 11.52 24.04
N GLU A 264 -15.72 10.54 23.40
CA GLU A 264 -15.90 9.20 23.96
C GLU A 264 -14.56 8.53 24.28
N ALA A 265 -13.58 8.71 23.38
CA ALA A 265 -12.25 8.16 23.60
C ALA A 265 -11.50 8.79 24.77
N LEU A 266 -11.69 10.08 25.00
CA LEU A 266 -11.08 10.80 26.12
C LEU A 266 -11.81 10.55 27.44
N ASP A 267 -13.14 10.43 27.45
CA ASP A 267 -13.93 10.08 28.62
C ASP A 267 -13.60 8.66 29.10
N PHE A 268 -13.33 7.76 28.18
CA PHE A 268 -12.88 6.41 28.49
C PHE A 268 -11.51 6.40 29.21
N ARG A 269 -10.69 7.46 29.04
CA ARG A 269 -9.45 7.67 29.82
C ARG A 269 -9.70 7.85 31.33
N GLN A 270 -10.83 8.46 31.70
CA GLN A 270 -11.15 8.79 33.10
C GLN A 270 -11.91 7.66 33.81
N SER A 271 -12.54 6.75 33.05
CA SER A 271 -13.46 5.76 33.58
C SER A 271 -12.94 4.32 33.65
N LEU A 272 -11.68 4.08 33.27
CA LEU A 272 -11.09 2.74 33.43
C LEU A 272 -10.72 2.49 34.90
N PRO A 273 -11.36 1.52 35.57
CA PRO A 273 -10.87 1.02 36.83
C PRO A 273 -9.48 0.41 36.63
N SER A 274 -8.60 0.62 37.58
CA SER A 274 -7.32 -0.08 37.71
C SER A 274 -7.60 -1.56 38.03
N GLY A 275 -8.03 -2.31 37.02
CA GLY A 275 -8.38 -3.72 37.15
C GLY A 275 -8.16 -4.41 35.81
N SER A 276 -7.48 -5.53 35.87
CA SER A 276 -7.11 -6.42 34.77
C SER A 276 -8.32 -6.79 33.88
N ASP A 277 -8.61 -5.93 32.90
CA ASP A 277 -9.53 -6.28 31.83
C ASP A 277 -8.73 -7.14 30.84
N GLU A 278 -9.10 -8.40 30.67
CA GLU A 278 -8.43 -9.35 29.73
C GLU A 278 -8.32 -8.78 28.32
N ASN A 279 -9.18 -7.83 27.97
CA ASN A 279 -9.13 -7.11 26.70
C ASN A 279 -7.96 -6.12 26.56
N ASN A 280 -7.36 -5.68 27.68
CA ASN A 280 -6.26 -4.73 27.69
C ASN A 280 -4.90 -5.41 27.69
N THR A 281 -4.83 -6.69 28.03
CA THR A 281 -3.61 -7.46 28.10
C THR A 281 -3.30 -8.07 26.73
N TYR A 282 -2.06 -7.87 26.27
CA TYR A 282 -1.49 -8.53 25.12
C TYR A 282 -0.35 -9.42 25.57
N GLN A 283 -0.32 -10.67 25.13
CA GLN A 283 0.81 -11.56 25.38
C GLN A 283 1.85 -11.37 24.28
N LEU A 284 3.04 -11.00 24.68
CA LEU A 284 4.18 -10.93 23.78
C LEU A 284 4.51 -12.32 23.21
N PRO A 285 5.25 -12.43 22.10
CA PRO A 285 5.67 -13.72 21.54
C PRO A 285 6.42 -14.62 22.53
N ASP A 286 7.06 -14.04 23.55
CA ASP A 286 7.72 -14.78 24.65
C ASP A 286 6.78 -15.18 25.79
N GLY A 287 5.48 -14.87 25.67
CA GLY A 287 4.47 -15.12 26.68
C GLY A 287 4.36 -14.06 27.79
N THR A 288 5.18 -13.02 27.77
CA THR A 288 5.12 -11.92 28.76
C THR A 288 3.83 -11.11 28.55
N PRO A 289 2.96 -10.94 29.58
CA PRO A 289 1.78 -10.09 29.43
C PRO A 289 2.15 -8.62 29.48
N VAL A 290 1.68 -7.84 28.53
CA VAL A 290 1.80 -6.38 28.48
C VAL A 290 0.41 -5.77 28.56
N GLU A 291 0.19 -4.90 29.52
CA GLU A 291 -1.04 -4.13 29.63
C GLU A 291 -0.93 -2.87 28.77
N LEU A 292 -1.84 -2.74 27.81
CA LEU A 292 -1.87 -1.60 26.89
C LEU A 292 -2.68 -0.45 27.50
N THR A 293 -2.09 0.73 27.54
CA THR A 293 -2.83 1.93 27.89
C THR A 293 -3.92 2.26 26.87
N PRO A 294 -4.98 2.97 27.24
CA PRO A 294 -6.00 3.42 26.28
C PRO A 294 -5.40 4.17 25.09
N MET A 295 -4.39 5.02 25.32
CA MET A 295 -3.72 5.78 24.25
C MET A 295 -2.94 4.91 23.27
N GLN A 296 -2.35 3.83 23.72
CA GLN A 296 -1.70 2.87 22.82
C GLN A 296 -2.71 2.16 21.93
N ARG A 297 -3.88 1.83 22.46
CA ARG A 297 -4.97 1.22 21.69
C ARG A 297 -5.62 2.21 20.72
N LEU A 298 -5.68 3.48 21.09
CA LEU A 298 -6.22 4.59 20.28
C LEU A 298 -5.16 5.22 19.37
N ALA A 299 -3.97 4.65 19.24
CA ALA A 299 -2.92 5.22 18.40
C ALA A 299 -3.38 5.57 16.96
N PRO A 300 -4.28 4.81 16.29
CA PRO A 300 -4.78 5.20 14.97
C PRO A 300 -5.65 6.47 14.97
N GLU A 301 -6.05 7.01 16.11
CA GLU A 301 -6.72 8.32 16.21
C GLU A 301 -5.82 9.45 15.68
N MET A 302 -4.50 9.24 15.60
CA MET A 302 -3.57 10.21 14.99
C MET A 302 -3.95 10.61 13.56
N PHE A 303 -4.64 9.76 12.82
CA PHE A 303 -5.12 10.09 11.47
C PHE A 303 -6.30 11.08 11.47
N PHE A 304 -7.05 11.16 12.56
CA PHE A 304 -8.24 12.00 12.71
C PHE A 304 -7.99 13.21 13.62
N SER A 305 -7.11 13.06 14.60
CA SER A 305 -6.77 14.10 15.58
C SER A 305 -5.25 14.18 15.77
N PRO A 306 -4.48 14.56 14.72
CA PRO A 306 -3.02 14.52 14.74
C PRO A 306 -2.42 15.36 15.87
N GLN A 307 -3.05 16.47 16.25
CA GLN A 307 -2.58 17.38 17.33
C GLN A 307 -2.53 16.69 18.69
N VAL A 308 -3.36 15.66 18.93
CA VAL A 308 -3.33 14.88 20.19
C VAL A 308 -2.05 14.04 20.32
N PHE A 309 -1.37 13.82 19.20
CA PHE A 309 -0.14 13.05 19.09
C PHE A 309 1.07 13.92 18.72
N ASP A 310 0.97 15.24 18.93
CA ASP A 310 2.01 16.24 18.62
C ASP A 310 2.41 16.24 17.13
N LEU A 311 1.50 15.78 16.24
CA LEU A 311 1.70 15.80 14.80
C LEU A 311 1.15 17.08 14.19
N GLN A 312 1.85 17.59 13.17
CA GLN A 312 1.45 18.78 12.42
C GLN A 312 0.63 18.40 11.19
N GLY A 313 -0.25 19.30 10.76
CA GLY A 313 -1.05 19.15 9.56
C GLY A 313 -2.53 18.80 9.80
N PRO A 314 -3.30 18.69 8.71
CA PRO A 314 -4.73 18.41 8.78
C PRO A 314 -5.01 16.94 9.12
N SER A 315 -6.21 16.67 9.63
CA SER A 315 -6.72 15.29 9.71
C SER A 315 -6.93 14.71 8.31
N ILE A 316 -7.08 13.39 8.25
CA ILE A 316 -7.38 12.70 6.97
C ILE A 316 -8.73 13.15 6.39
N SER A 317 -9.72 13.42 7.24
CA SER A 317 -11.03 13.93 6.84
C SER A 317 -10.92 15.32 6.25
N GLN A 318 -10.16 16.21 6.91
CA GLN A 318 -9.93 17.57 6.41
C GLN A 318 -9.16 17.54 5.08
N ALA A 319 -8.18 16.63 4.93
CA ALA A 319 -7.46 16.46 3.67
C ALA A 319 -8.38 16.04 2.51
N VAL A 320 -9.40 15.19 2.78
CA VAL A 320 -10.41 14.83 1.77
C VAL A 320 -11.24 16.06 1.39
N VAL A 321 -11.68 16.83 2.37
CA VAL A 321 -12.45 18.07 2.14
C VAL A 321 -11.63 19.05 1.31
N ASP A 322 -10.40 19.33 1.73
CA ASP A 322 -9.52 20.28 1.03
C ASP A 322 -9.22 19.83 -0.40
N ALA A 323 -9.08 18.51 -0.62
CA ALA A 323 -8.85 17.97 -1.96
C ALA A 323 -10.07 18.13 -2.86
N VAL A 324 -11.29 17.89 -2.33
CA VAL A 324 -12.54 18.06 -3.10
C VAL A 324 -12.81 19.53 -3.38
N LEU A 325 -12.69 20.41 -2.38
CA LEU A 325 -12.93 21.84 -2.52
C LEU A 325 -11.91 22.53 -3.45
N ALA A 326 -10.74 21.97 -3.63
CA ALA A 326 -9.75 22.45 -4.61
C ALA A 326 -10.09 22.08 -6.06
N CYS A 327 -11.12 21.24 -6.30
CA CYS A 327 -11.63 20.93 -7.62
C CYS A 327 -12.73 21.92 -8.05
N GLU A 328 -13.16 21.84 -9.31
CA GLU A 328 -14.31 22.60 -9.80
C GLU A 328 -15.58 22.24 -9.00
N ALA A 329 -16.36 23.26 -8.58
CA ALA A 329 -17.53 23.08 -7.74
C ALA A 329 -18.58 22.11 -8.33
N ALA A 330 -18.71 22.08 -9.67
CA ALA A 330 -19.58 21.14 -10.37
C ALA A 330 -19.24 19.66 -10.15
N LEU A 331 -17.98 19.38 -9.82
CA LEU A 331 -17.50 18.00 -9.57
C LEU A 331 -17.67 17.55 -8.10
N HIS A 332 -17.85 18.49 -7.16
CA HIS A 332 -17.87 18.14 -5.73
C HIS A 332 -18.90 17.05 -5.39
N PRO A 333 -20.17 17.12 -5.82
CA PRO A 333 -21.15 16.07 -5.51
C PRO A 333 -20.78 14.71 -6.08
N LEU A 334 -20.17 14.68 -7.28
CA LEU A 334 -19.74 13.45 -7.92
C LEU A 334 -18.53 12.84 -7.20
N LEU A 335 -17.55 13.66 -6.86
CA LEU A 335 -16.34 13.22 -6.17
C LEU A 335 -16.65 12.62 -4.79
N ILE A 336 -17.46 13.34 -3.98
CA ILE A 336 -17.77 12.90 -2.62
C ILE A 336 -18.72 11.69 -2.58
N SER A 337 -19.48 11.45 -3.65
CA SER A 337 -20.32 10.25 -3.77
C SER A 337 -19.51 8.98 -4.04
N HIS A 338 -18.19 9.08 -4.27
CA HIS A 338 -17.30 7.96 -4.57
C HIS A 338 -15.95 8.14 -3.86
N VAL A 339 -15.95 8.09 -2.53
CA VAL A 339 -14.74 8.10 -1.73
C VAL A 339 -14.25 6.68 -1.51
N MET A 340 -13.01 6.39 -1.89
CA MET A 340 -12.39 5.08 -1.74
C MET A 340 -11.35 5.10 -0.64
N ALA A 341 -11.49 4.21 0.33
CA ALA A 341 -10.49 3.96 1.35
C ALA A 341 -9.64 2.74 0.98
N CYS A 342 -8.32 2.94 0.87
CA CYS A 342 -7.34 1.91 0.60
C CYS A 342 -6.06 2.09 1.43
N GLY A 343 -5.17 1.09 1.39
CA GLY A 343 -3.98 1.04 2.23
C GLY A 343 -4.22 0.39 3.60
N GLY A 344 -3.11 -0.07 4.20
CA GLY A 344 -3.14 -0.88 5.43
C GLY A 344 -3.78 -0.19 6.63
N ASN A 345 -3.56 1.12 6.80
CA ASN A 345 -4.11 1.86 7.95
C ASN A 345 -5.65 1.94 7.93
N THR A 346 -6.25 1.86 6.75
CA THR A 346 -7.72 1.88 6.67
C THR A 346 -8.38 0.62 7.25
N LEU A 347 -7.59 -0.44 7.50
CA LEU A 347 -8.06 -1.70 8.07
C LEU A 347 -8.35 -1.61 9.57
N TYR A 348 -7.84 -0.61 10.27
CA TYR A 348 -8.16 -0.47 11.70
C TYR A 348 -9.66 -0.44 11.92
N PRO A 349 -10.17 -1.23 12.90
CA PRO A 349 -11.58 -1.19 13.29
C PRO A 349 -12.02 0.25 13.55
N GLY A 350 -13.13 0.66 12.97
CA GLY A 350 -13.68 2.01 13.13
C GLY A 350 -13.19 3.04 12.12
N PHE A 351 -12.04 2.87 11.46
CA PHE A 351 -11.41 3.87 10.58
C PHE A 351 -12.38 4.41 9.50
N THR A 352 -12.92 3.52 8.68
CA THR A 352 -13.81 3.92 7.58
C THR A 352 -15.15 4.48 8.05
N LYS A 353 -15.66 4.00 9.19
CA LYS A 353 -16.88 4.52 9.80
C LYS A 353 -16.66 5.95 10.32
N ARG A 354 -15.51 6.20 10.96
CA ARG A 354 -15.16 7.52 11.45
C ARG A 354 -14.96 8.50 10.29
N LEU A 355 -14.20 8.11 9.26
CA LEU A 355 -14.00 8.95 8.08
C LEU A 355 -15.33 9.32 7.41
N TYR A 356 -16.20 8.33 7.19
CA TYR A 356 -17.52 8.59 6.63
C TYR A 356 -18.35 9.55 7.48
N LYS A 357 -18.39 9.33 8.80
CA LYS A 357 -19.13 10.16 9.73
C LYS A 357 -18.69 11.63 9.67
N GLU A 358 -17.38 11.90 9.73
CA GLU A 358 -16.84 13.27 9.67
C GLU A 358 -17.16 13.95 8.33
N LEU A 359 -17.04 13.22 7.21
CA LEU A 359 -17.36 13.79 5.89
C LEU A 359 -18.82 14.21 5.75
N ILE A 360 -19.79 13.43 6.27
CA ILE A 360 -21.22 13.74 6.14
C ILE A 360 -21.72 14.70 7.20
N THR A 361 -21.15 14.68 8.41
CA THR A 361 -21.63 15.53 9.52
C THR A 361 -21.10 16.94 9.39
N ASP A 362 -19.82 17.07 9.11
CA ASP A 362 -19.13 18.35 9.27
C ASP A 362 -19.00 19.13 7.96
N HIS A 363 -19.06 18.47 6.79
CA HIS A 363 -18.70 19.12 5.54
C HIS A 363 -19.68 18.92 4.39
N PHE A 364 -20.27 17.74 4.23
CA PHE A 364 -21.11 17.41 3.07
C PHE A 364 -22.50 16.91 3.46
N SER A 365 -23.10 17.50 4.48
CA SER A 365 -24.39 17.08 5.06
C SER A 365 -25.54 17.06 4.05
N SER A 366 -25.51 17.91 3.02
CA SER A 366 -26.54 17.99 1.96
C SER A 366 -26.25 17.06 0.77
N THR A 367 -25.08 16.42 0.71
CA THR A 367 -24.66 15.60 -0.41
C THR A 367 -24.66 14.13 -0.02
N LYS A 368 -25.10 13.25 -0.92
CA LYS A 368 -25.02 11.79 -0.70
C LYS A 368 -23.57 11.34 -0.82
N ALA A 369 -22.81 11.51 0.26
CA ALA A 369 -21.49 10.90 0.34
C ALA A 369 -21.61 9.36 0.37
N ALA A 370 -20.73 8.67 -0.33
CA ALA A 370 -20.64 7.22 -0.27
C ALA A 370 -19.18 6.78 -0.23
N MET A 371 -18.91 5.73 0.55
CA MET A 371 -17.58 5.14 0.64
C MET A 371 -17.54 3.76 0.00
N TRP A 372 -16.57 3.56 -0.86
CA TRP A 372 -16.20 2.24 -1.33
C TRP A 372 -15.14 1.65 -0.38
N VAL A 373 -15.45 0.48 0.19
CA VAL A 373 -14.60 -0.19 1.17
C VAL A 373 -14.47 -1.66 0.77
N GLY A 374 -13.39 -1.99 0.06
CA GLY A 374 -13.09 -3.38 -0.33
C GLY A 374 -12.56 -4.19 0.86
N SER A 375 -12.85 -5.49 0.90
CA SER A 375 -12.32 -6.39 1.93
C SER A 375 -10.78 -6.48 1.91
N ASN A 376 -10.20 -6.51 0.71
CA ASN A 376 -8.75 -6.62 0.48
C ASN A 376 -8.14 -5.27 0.10
N ARG A 377 -8.59 -4.18 0.71
CA ARG A 377 -8.20 -2.81 0.34
C ARG A 377 -6.74 -2.45 0.64
N ASN A 378 -6.05 -3.26 1.44
CA ASN A 378 -4.59 -3.22 1.58
C ASN A 378 -3.83 -3.70 0.35
N PHE A 379 -4.51 -4.38 -0.59
CA PHE A 379 -3.98 -4.84 -1.86
C PHE A 379 -4.58 -4.07 -3.05
N SER A 380 -5.27 -2.95 -2.83
CA SER A 380 -5.96 -2.21 -3.90
C SER A 380 -5.02 -1.83 -5.03
N VAL A 381 -3.82 -1.35 -4.74
CA VAL A 381 -2.80 -1.02 -5.76
C VAL A 381 -2.50 -2.23 -6.65
N TRP A 382 -2.14 -3.36 -6.04
CA TRP A 382 -1.82 -4.59 -6.76
C TRP A 382 -3.02 -5.15 -7.55
N LEU A 383 -4.22 -5.09 -6.96
CA LEU A 383 -5.45 -5.53 -7.62
C LEU A 383 -5.81 -4.67 -8.83
N GLY A 384 -5.65 -3.35 -8.74
CA GLY A 384 -5.87 -2.44 -9.86
C GLY A 384 -4.83 -2.63 -10.96
N ALA A 385 -3.57 -2.82 -10.61
CA ALA A 385 -2.52 -3.17 -11.56
C ALA A 385 -2.84 -4.50 -12.27
N SER A 386 -3.39 -5.49 -11.56
CA SER A 386 -3.86 -6.74 -12.15
C SER A 386 -5.00 -6.55 -13.15
N VAL A 387 -5.88 -5.58 -12.93
CA VAL A 387 -6.93 -5.21 -13.91
C VAL A 387 -6.30 -4.54 -15.12
N VAL A 388 -5.43 -3.55 -14.91
CA VAL A 388 -4.79 -2.75 -15.98
C VAL A 388 -3.92 -3.59 -16.88
N ALA A 389 -3.24 -4.60 -16.36
CA ALA A 389 -2.42 -5.53 -17.14
C ALA A 389 -3.20 -6.24 -18.28
N HIS A 390 -4.53 -6.28 -18.18
CA HIS A 390 -5.41 -6.90 -19.20
C HIS A 390 -6.16 -5.88 -20.06
N LEU A 391 -5.91 -4.58 -19.90
CA LEU A 391 -6.55 -3.54 -20.69
C LEU A 391 -5.77 -3.26 -21.98
N SER A 392 -6.43 -3.38 -23.12
CA SER A 392 -5.81 -3.11 -24.42
C SER A 392 -5.42 -1.64 -24.60
N SER A 393 -6.11 -0.73 -23.90
CA SER A 393 -5.80 0.70 -23.88
C SER A 393 -4.43 1.05 -23.28
N TYR A 394 -3.87 0.17 -22.47
CA TYR A 394 -2.54 0.35 -21.87
C TYR A 394 -1.40 -0.28 -22.67
N LYS A 395 -1.69 -0.94 -23.80
CA LYS A 395 -0.65 -1.57 -24.62
C LYS A 395 0.43 -0.60 -25.10
N SER A 396 0.07 0.64 -25.38
CA SER A 396 1.00 1.68 -25.82
C SER A 396 1.83 2.29 -24.68
N GLU A 397 1.53 1.97 -23.44
CA GLU A 397 2.26 2.46 -22.26
C GLU A 397 3.38 1.49 -21.83
N TRP A 398 3.36 0.27 -22.37
CA TRP A 398 4.44 -0.68 -22.15
C TRP A 398 5.68 -0.26 -22.93
N MET A 399 6.81 -0.28 -22.26
CA MET A 399 8.12 -0.09 -22.88
C MET A 399 8.76 -1.45 -23.09
N THR A 400 9.14 -1.78 -24.31
CA THR A 400 9.91 -2.99 -24.63
C THR A 400 11.40 -2.77 -24.39
N LYS A 401 12.16 -3.85 -24.34
CA LYS A 401 13.63 -3.77 -24.18
C LYS A 401 14.28 -3.06 -25.38
N GLU A 402 13.78 -3.32 -26.59
CA GLU A 402 14.25 -2.67 -27.82
C GLU A 402 14.01 -1.14 -27.78
N GLU A 403 12.81 -0.71 -27.36
CA GLU A 403 12.50 0.73 -27.23
C GLU A 403 13.37 1.41 -26.16
N TYR A 404 13.67 0.70 -25.05
CA TYR A 404 14.61 1.20 -24.04
C TYR A 404 16.01 1.37 -24.62
N GLU A 405 16.56 0.35 -25.31
CA GLU A 405 17.89 0.40 -25.91
C GLU A 405 18.00 1.51 -26.98
N GLU A 406 16.96 1.70 -27.80
CA GLU A 406 16.90 2.81 -28.77
C GLU A 406 16.93 4.17 -28.05
N SER A 407 16.22 4.32 -26.93
CA SER A 407 16.19 5.57 -26.16
C SER A 407 17.53 5.94 -25.53
N GLN A 408 18.42 4.97 -25.29
CA GLN A 408 19.77 5.21 -24.74
C GLN A 408 20.79 5.62 -25.82
N ARG A 409 20.47 5.44 -27.10
CA ARG A 409 21.36 5.82 -28.23
C ARG A 409 21.16 7.27 -28.70
N LEU A 410 20.06 7.92 -28.26
CA LEU A 410 19.70 9.30 -28.56
C LEU A 410 20.16 10.25 -27.46
#